data_095fe7413578b64f394c3ad07b3f51f6
#
_entry.id   095fe7413578b64f394c3ad07b3f51f6
#
_cell.length_a   1.000
_cell.length_b   1.000
_cell.length_c   1.000
_cell.angle_alpha   90.00
_cell.angle_beta   90.00
_cell.angle_gamma   90.00
#
_symmetry.space_group_name_H-M   'P 1'
#
loop_
_entity.id
_entity.type
_entity.pdbx_description
1 polymer ?
#
loop_
_entity_poly.entity_id
_entity_poly.type
_entity_poly.pdbx_seq_one_letter_code
_entity_poly.pdbx_strand_id
1 'polypeptide(L)'
;MRVGVNGAVGQMGRAVCAAVAGDAALTLVAAVDRRGAGEEINDMVVSDRLQAFADAECDVVVDFTVAESARTTLPWLGMHGIHAVVGTTGFTDNDLALFESTFGTSGGPNCLIAPNFAISAVLMMRFAEMAAPWFDTAEVVELHHMRKIDAPSGTAVKTIERMAAARDTDFADDPTETEIYPGARGGAGPRNIRAHSVRMSGTVAHQEVILGAEGQTLTIRQDSYDRSSFMPGVVLACRQIHLRPGLALSLDSYLD
;
A
#
# COMPACT_ATOMS: atom_id res chain seq x y z
N MET A 1 -11.57 -2.05 18.85
CA MET A 1 -10.10 -2.02 19.06
C MET A 1 -9.66 -0.59 19.33
N ARG A 2 -8.71 -0.41 20.25
CA ARG A 2 -8.10 0.86 20.64
C ARG A 2 -6.96 1.18 19.68
N VAL A 3 -7.10 2.22 18.89
CA VAL A 3 -6.20 2.56 17.79
C VAL A 3 -5.39 3.81 18.11
N GLY A 4 -4.07 3.70 17.98
CA GLY A 4 -3.16 4.85 17.96
C GLY A 4 -2.76 5.21 16.52
N VAL A 5 -2.43 6.47 16.27
CA VAL A 5 -1.94 6.92 14.96
C VAL A 5 -0.60 7.62 15.11
N ASN A 6 0.44 7.11 14.43
CA ASN A 6 1.77 7.71 14.35
C ASN A 6 1.91 8.49 13.03
N GLY A 7 2.42 9.72 13.10
CA GLY A 7 2.41 10.66 11.98
C GLY A 7 1.07 11.39 11.84
N ALA A 8 0.37 11.60 12.96
CA ALA A 8 -1.03 12.04 13.02
C ALA A 8 -1.29 13.40 12.36
N VAL A 9 -0.34 14.35 12.36
CA VAL A 9 -0.54 15.67 11.73
C VAL A 9 -0.26 15.67 10.22
N GLY A 10 0.33 14.57 9.69
CA GLY A 10 0.53 14.38 8.26
C GLY A 10 -0.80 14.23 7.50
N GLN A 11 -0.76 14.42 6.19
CA GLN A 11 -1.97 14.32 5.35
C GLN A 11 -2.64 12.94 5.43
N MET A 12 -1.86 11.86 5.48
CA MET A 12 -2.38 10.50 5.67
C MET A 12 -2.83 10.29 7.12
N GLY A 13 -2.03 10.72 8.11
CA GLY A 13 -2.36 10.58 9.52
C GLY A 13 -3.70 11.22 9.89
N ARG A 14 -3.98 12.43 9.42
CA ARG A 14 -5.29 13.10 9.63
C ARG A 14 -6.44 12.31 9.01
N ALA A 15 -6.25 11.75 7.80
CA ALA A 15 -7.27 10.92 7.15
C ALA A 15 -7.51 9.61 7.93
N VAL A 16 -6.46 8.99 8.46
CA VAL A 16 -6.56 7.79 9.32
C VAL A 16 -7.29 8.12 10.63
N CYS A 17 -6.92 9.21 11.31
CA CYS A 17 -7.62 9.64 12.53
C CYS A 17 -9.12 9.80 12.29
N ALA A 18 -9.51 10.49 11.20
CA ALA A 18 -10.92 10.68 10.84
C ALA A 18 -11.62 9.35 10.50
N ALA A 19 -10.96 8.46 9.75
CA ALA A 19 -11.52 7.16 9.39
C ALA A 19 -11.71 6.24 10.61
N VAL A 20 -10.75 6.21 11.52
CA VAL A 20 -10.83 5.45 12.77
C VAL A 20 -11.93 6.00 13.68
N ALA A 21 -12.01 7.34 13.84
CA ALA A 21 -13.05 7.97 14.64
C ALA A 21 -14.47 7.75 14.07
N GLY A 22 -14.60 7.58 12.74
CA GLY A 22 -15.87 7.31 12.07
C GLY A 22 -16.28 5.83 12.07
N ASP A 23 -15.47 4.92 12.57
CA ASP A 23 -15.72 3.48 12.51
C ASP A 23 -16.27 2.94 13.83
N ALA A 24 -17.40 2.21 13.78
CA ALA A 24 -18.09 1.71 14.97
C ALA A 24 -17.32 0.64 15.77
N ALA A 25 -16.36 -0.05 15.17
CA ALA A 25 -15.57 -1.11 15.80
C ALA A 25 -14.19 -0.65 16.28
N LEU A 26 -13.80 0.58 15.95
CA LEU A 26 -12.52 1.17 16.30
C LEU A 26 -12.71 2.39 17.22
N THR A 27 -11.72 2.65 18.05
CA THR A 27 -11.72 3.83 18.93
C THR A 27 -10.35 4.49 18.82
N LEU A 28 -10.30 5.72 18.33
CA LEU A 28 -9.07 6.51 18.35
C LEU A 28 -8.74 6.88 19.80
N VAL A 29 -7.58 6.46 20.30
CA VAL A 29 -7.18 6.66 21.71
C VAL A 29 -5.86 7.39 21.87
N ALA A 30 -5.03 7.46 20.83
CA ALA A 30 -3.78 8.20 20.86
C ALA A 30 -3.39 8.72 19.46
N ALA A 31 -2.84 9.93 19.43
CA ALA A 31 -2.27 10.55 18.23
C ALA A 31 -0.83 10.99 18.56
N VAL A 32 0.14 10.57 17.75
CA VAL A 32 1.55 10.91 17.95
C VAL A 32 2.13 11.51 16.69
N ASP A 33 2.83 12.63 16.83
CA ASP A 33 3.66 13.23 15.79
C ASP A 33 4.68 14.20 16.39
N ARG A 34 5.94 14.04 16.03
CA ARG A 34 7.02 14.89 16.55
C ARG A 34 6.89 16.38 16.19
N ARG A 35 6.17 16.72 15.13
CA ARG A 35 6.01 18.09 14.62
C ARG A 35 4.73 18.77 15.04
N GLY A 36 3.79 18.04 15.62
CA GLY A 36 2.46 18.53 15.95
C GLY A 36 2.09 18.39 17.43
N ALA A 37 3.07 18.26 18.33
CA ALA A 37 2.81 18.14 19.75
C ALA A 37 1.95 19.30 20.29
N GLY A 38 0.85 18.98 20.94
CA GLY A 38 -0.12 19.94 21.44
C GLY A 38 -1.22 20.36 20.44
N GLU A 39 -1.13 19.96 19.16
CA GLU A 39 -2.26 20.11 18.23
C GLU A 39 -3.43 19.21 18.65
N GLU A 40 -4.63 19.60 18.28
CA GLU A 40 -5.84 18.81 18.51
C GLU A 40 -6.34 18.20 17.18
N ILE A 41 -6.54 16.86 17.16
CA ILE A 41 -7.04 16.11 16.00
C ILE A 41 -8.12 15.14 16.49
N ASN A 42 -9.36 15.28 15.99
CA ASN A 42 -10.48 14.40 16.37
C ASN A 42 -10.61 14.24 17.90
N ASP A 43 -10.62 15.34 18.63
CA ASP A 43 -10.70 15.43 20.10
C ASP A 43 -9.50 14.82 20.87
N MET A 44 -8.40 14.51 20.15
CA MET A 44 -7.16 13.98 20.72
C MET A 44 -6.05 15.02 20.69
N VAL A 45 -5.40 15.25 21.82
CA VAL A 45 -4.18 16.07 21.87
C VAL A 45 -3.00 15.26 21.39
N VAL A 46 -2.30 15.74 20.35
CA VAL A 46 -1.16 15.07 19.75
C VAL A 46 0.04 15.09 20.71
N SER A 47 0.62 13.92 20.96
CA SER A 47 1.85 13.73 21.73
C SER A 47 3.08 13.67 20.81
N ASP A 48 4.26 14.00 21.30
CA ASP A 48 5.55 13.78 20.64
C ASP A 48 6.25 12.47 21.08
N ARG A 49 5.63 11.70 21.98
CA ARG A 49 6.23 10.51 22.60
C ARG A 49 5.49 9.24 22.24
N LEU A 50 6.23 8.20 21.88
CA LEU A 50 5.68 6.85 21.64
C LEU A 50 4.98 6.28 22.90
N GLN A 51 5.44 6.68 24.11
CA GLN A 51 4.85 6.25 25.38
C GLN A 51 3.34 6.51 25.45
N ALA A 52 2.84 7.55 24.76
CA ALA A 52 1.41 7.83 24.68
C ALA A 52 0.57 6.65 24.14
N PHE A 53 1.15 5.78 23.29
CA PHE A 53 0.47 4.58 22.84
C PHE A 53 0.29 3.53 23.92
N ALA A 54 1.30 3.34 24.78
CA ALA A 54 1.22 2.42 25.90
C ALA A 54 0.31 2.99 27.02
N ASP A 55 0.44 4.27 27.33
CA ASP A 55 -0.38 4.95 28.34
C ASP A 55 -1.87 4.95 27.97
N ALA A 56 -2.17 5.00 26.66
CA ALA A 56 -3.51 4.89 26.12
C ALA A 56 -3.94 3.44 25.88
N GLU A 57 -3.17 2.43 26.27
CA GLU A 57 -3.46 1.00 26.07
C GLU A 57 -3.91 0.69 24.64
N CYS A 58 -3.13 1.13 23.63
CA CYS A 58 -3.43 0.85 22.23
C CYS A 58 -3.34 -0.65 21.94
N ASP A 59 -4.34 -1.21 21.27
CA ASP A 59 -4.27 -2.56 20.70
C ASP A 59 -3.44 -2.57 19.42
N VAL A 60 -3.58 -1.52 18.60
CA VAL A 60 -2.91 -1.37 17.31
C VAL A 60 -2.51 0.09 17.07
N VAL A 61 -1.34 0.27 16.43
CA VAL A 61 -0.88 1.58 15.94
C VAL A 61 -0.79 1.57 14.43
N VAL A 62 -1.39 2.60 13.81
CA VAL A 62 -1.27 2.87 12.37
C VAL A 62 -0.12 3.84 12.15
N ASP A 63 0.89 3.45 11.34
CA ASP A 63 2.07 4.27 11.05
C ASP A 63 2.08 4.74 9.59
N PHE A 64 1.96 6.05 9.40
CA PHE A 64 2.19 6.74 8.12
C PHE A 64 3.24 7.83 8.28
N THR A 65 4.44 7.43 8.70
CA THR A 65 5.58 8.32 8.87
C THR A 65 6.59 8.19 7.72
N VAL A 66 7.87 8.10 8.04
CA VAL A 66 8.97 7.83 7.12
C VAL A 66 9.79 6.65 7.63
N ALA A 67 10.51 5.94 6.75
CA ALA A 67 11.27 4.74 7.10
C ALA A 67 12.19 4.95 8.32
N GLU A 68 12.87 6.09 8.41
CA GLU A 68 13.74 6.43 9.55
C GLU A 68 12.98 6.43 10.89
N SER A 69 11.77 7.00 10.91
CA SER A 69 10.92 7.00 12.11
C SER A 69 10.42 5.60 12.44
N ALA A 70 9.93 4.87 11.43
CA ALA A 70 9.35 3.55 11.58
C ALA A 70 10.38 2.51 12.09
N ARG A 71 11.67 2.65 11.73
CA ARG A 71 12.77 1.81 12.28
C ARG A 71 12.88 1.87 13.81
N THR A 72 12.46 2.97 14.41
CA THR A 72 12.42 3.11 15.89
C THR A 72 11.05 2.70 16.43
N THR A 73 9.98 3.10 15.75
CA THR A 73 8.60 2.89 16.22
C THR A 73 8.23 1.42 16.21
N LEU A 74 8.52 0.67 15.13
CA LEU A 74 8.04 -0.71 15.01
C LEU A 74 8.65 -1.66 16.06
N PRO A 75 9.98 -1.67 16.30
CA PRO A 75 10.55 -2.46 17.40
C PRO A 75 9.99 -2.05 18.76
N TRP A 76 9.76 -0.75 18.98
CA TRP A 76 9.16 -0.27 20.23
C TRP A 76 7.74 -0.81 20.42
N LEU A 77 6.89 -0.79 19.38
CA LEU A 77 5.54 -1.36 19.42
C LEU A 77 5.57 -2.86 19.71
N GLY A 78 6.46 -3.60 19.03
CA GLY A 78 6.63 -5.02 19.26
C GLY A 78 6.98 -5.37 20.71
N MET A 79 7.93 -4.63 21.32
CA MET A 79 8.31 -4.80 22.73
C MET A 79 7.15 -4.48 23.71
N HIS A 80 6.21 -3.64 23.33
CA HIS A 80 5.05 -3.28 24.15
C HIS A 80 3.79 -4.12 23.85
N GLY A 81 3.90 -5.15 23.00
CA GLY A 81 2.79 -6.03 22.66
C GLY A 81 1.70 -5.38 21.80
N ILE A 82 2.02 -4.28 21.10
CA ILE A 82 1.09 -3.49 20.30
C ILE A 82 1.20 -3.90 18.84
N HIS A 83 0.08 -4.24 18.19
CA HIS A 83 0.03 -4.53 16.75
C HIS A 83 0.39 -3.30 15.91
N ALA A 84 0.88 -3.50 14.68
CA ALA A 84 1.25 -2.42 13.78
C ALA A 84 0.60 -2.56 12.39
N VAL A 85 -0.01 -1.48 11.89
CA VAL A 85 -0.50 -1.33 10.50
C VAL A 85 0.29 -0.21 9.85
N VAL A 86 1.13 -0.54 8.87
CA VAL A 86 2.20 0.35 8.39
C VAL A 86 2.03 0.66 6.90
N GLY A 87 1.82 1.94 6.61
CA GLY A 87 1.80 2.49 5.25
C GLY A 87 3.11 3.18 4.85
N THR A 88 4.07 3.22 5.76
CA THR A 88 5.42 3.70 5.49
C THR A 88 6.16 2.72 4.59
N THR A 89 6.91 3.22 3.62
CA THR A 89 7.69 2.45 2.64
C THR A 89 9.18 2.82 2.70
N GLY A 90 10.03 2.11 1.95
CA GLY A 90 11.47 2.38 1.89
C GLY A 90 12.28 1.64 2.95
N PHE A 91 11.80 0.49 3.38
CA PHE A 91 12.52 -0.43 4.23
C PHE A 91 13.52 -1.26 3.42
N THR A 92 14.66 -1.57 4.04
CA THR A 92 15.67 -2.50 3.53
C THR A 92 15.33 -3.94 3.96
N ASP A 93 15.99 -4.93 3.34
CA ASP A 93 15.86 -6.35 3.75
C ASP A 93 16.25 -6.56 5.22
N ASN A 94 17.26 -5.81 5.71
CA ASN A 94 17.64 -5.86 7.13
C ASN A 94 16.54 -5.30 8.04
N ASP A 95 15.84 -4.25 7.62
CA ASP A 95 14.69 -3.71 8.37
C ASP A 95 13.58 -4.76 8.45
N LEU A 96 13.27 -5.40 7.31
CA LEU A 96 12.22 -6.43 7.25
C LEU A 96 12.57 -7.65 8.10
N ALA A 97 13.83 -8.11 8.08
CA ALA A 97 14.30 -9.21 8.94
C ALA A 97 14.18 -8.87 10.45
N LEU A 98 14.50 -7.62 10.82
CA LEU A 98 14.30 -7.13 12.18
C LEU A 98 12.81 -7.15 12.57
N PHE A 99 11.94 -6.67 11.69
CA PHE A 99 10.50 -6.63 11.96
C PHE A 99 9.90 -8.03 12.02
N GLU A 100 10.36 -8.97 11.18
CA GLU A 100 9.94 -10.36 11.24
C GLU A 100 10.34 -11.01 12.59
N SER A 101 11.55 -10.76 13.07
CA SER A 101 11.97 -11.25 14.38
C SER A 101 11.18 -10.62 15.54
N THR A 102 10.69 -9.40 15.36
CA THR A 102 9.93 -8.66 16.36
C THR A 102 8.46 -9.11 16.44
N PHE A 103 7.82 -9.31 15.27
CA PHE A 103 6.39 -9.61 15.15
C PHE A 103 6.10 -11.08 14.81
N GLY A 104 7.11 -11.87 14.41
CA GLY A 104 6.97 -13.27 14.02
C GLY A 104 6.81 -14.27 15.17
N THR A 105 6.82 -13.83 16.43
CA THR A 105 6.74 -14.70 17.60
C THR A 105 5.32 -15.20 17.83
N SER A 106 5.16 -16.50 18.11
CA SER A 106 3.85 -17.09 18.42
C SER A 106 3.21 -16.43 19.65
N GLY A 107 2.00 -15.88 19.47
CA GLY A 107 1.29 -15.17 20.53
C GLY A 107 1.77 -13.75 20.79
N GLY A 108 2.72 -13.24 19.99
CA GLY A 108 3.15 -11.84 20.01
C GLY A 108 2.25 -10.90 19.20
N PRO A 109 2.60 -9.60 19.16
CA PRO A 109 1.89 -8.66 18.31
C PRO A 109 2.13 -8.97 16.82
N ASN A 110 1.21 -8.55 15.98
CA ASN A 110 1.25 -8.76 14.53
C ASN A 110 1.57 -7.44 13.82
N CYS A 111 2.14 -7.53 12.63
CA CYS A 111 2.48 -6.38 11.81
C CYS A 111 2.02 -6.57 10.36
N LEU A 112 1.36 -5.56 9.80
CA LEU A 112 1.14 -5.44 8.37
C LEU A 112 1.94 -4.27 7.84
N ILE A 113 2.83 -4.50 6.89
CA ILE A 113 3.47 -3.47 6.08
C ILE A 113 2.89 -3.55 4.68
N ALA A 114 2.10 -2.56 4.27
CA ALA A 114 1.49 -2.56 2.95
C ALA A 114 1.87 -1.30 2.17
N PRO A 115 2.46 -1.44 0.97
CA PRO A 115 2.81 -0.31 0.13
C PRO A 115 1.56 0.37 -0.47
N ASN A 116 0.42 -0.29 -0.43
CA ASN A 116 -0.86 0.23 -0.91
C ASN A 116 -2.02 -0.32 -0.07
N PHE A 117 -2.86 0.58 0.44
CA PHE A 117 -4.08 0.26 1.20
C PHE A 117 -5.37 0.45 0.38
N ALA A 118 -5.28 0.88 -0.89
CA ALA A 118 -6.46 0.95 -1.76
C ALA A 118 -6.92 -0.47 -2.13
N ILE A 119 -8.04 -0.92 -1.57
CA ILE A 119 -8.60 -2.26 -1.84
C ILE A 119 -8.78 -2.47 -3.35
N SER A 120 -9.24 -1.45 -4.08
CA SER A 120 -9.39 -1.51 -5.53
C SER A 120 -8.08 -1.79 -6.26
N ALA A 121 -6.95 -1.23 -5.80
CA ALA A 121 -5.64 -1.48 -6.40
C ALA A 121 -5.14 -2.91 -6.11
N VAL A 122 -5.36 -3.41 -4.90
CA VAL A 122 -5.01 -4.79 -4.53
C VAL A 122 -5.83 -5.80 -5.33
N LEU A 123 -7.14 -5.58 -5.45
CA LEU A 123 -8.01 -6.43 -6.27
C LEU A 123 -7.66 -6.37 -7.76
N MET A 124 -7.36 -5.18 -8.30
CA MET A 124 -6.88 -5.05 -9.70
C MET A 124 -5.62 -5.90 -9.94
N MET A 125 -4.63 -5.85 -9.04
CA MET A 125 -3.41 -6.67 -9.14
C MET A 125 -3.73 -8.17 -9.10
N ARG A 126 -4.61 -8.61 -8.20
CA ARG A 126 -5.07 -10.01 -8.10
C ARG A 126 -5.77 -10.48 -9.38
N PHE A 127 -6.69 -9.69 -9.89
CA PHE A 127 -7.43 -10.03 -11.10
C PHE A 127 -6.52 -10.06 -12.34
N ALA A 128 -5.56 -9.13 -12.43
CA ALA A 128 -4.57 -9.11 -13.49
C ALA A 128 -3.67 -10.36 -13.45
N GLU A 129 -3.19 -10.74 -12.26
CA GLU A 129 -2.42 -11.97 -12.03
C GLU A 129 -3.21 -13.23 -12.45
N MET A 130 -4.47 -13.35 -12.01
CA MET A 130 -5.35 -14.48 -12.35
C MET A 130 -5.65 -14.55 -13.85
N ALA A 131 -5.77 -13.41 -14.52
CA ALA A 131 -6.10 -13.33 -15.95
C ALA A 131 -4.88 -13.54 -16.85
N ALA A 132 -3.68 -13.15 -16.44
CA ALA A 132 -2.46 -13.15 -17.23
C ALA A 132 -2.18 -14.47 -17.99
N PRO A 133 -2.38 -15.67 -17.44
CA PRO A 133 -2.12 -16.93 -18.15
C PRO A 133 -3.00 -17.20 -19.38
N TRP A 134 -4.13 -16.48 -19.50
CA TRP A 134 -5.18 -16.77 -20.49
C TRP A 134 -5.15 -15.86 -21.72
N PHE A 135 -4.20 -14.93 -21.78
CA PHE A 135 -4.12 -13.93 -22.83
C PHE A 135 -2.75 -13.94 -23.53
N ASP A 136 -2.71 -13.47 -24.79
CA ASP A 136 -1.52 -13.49 -25.62
C ASP A 136 -0.67 -12.23 -25.50
N THR A 137 -1.31 -11.09 -25.19
CA THR A 137 -0.67 -9.76 -25.07
C THR A 137 -1.11 -9.04 -23.82
N ALA A 138 -0.23 -8.16 -23.28
CA ALA A 138 -0.54 -7.38 -22.09
C ALA A 138 0.11 -5.99 -22.12
N GLU A 139 -0.68 -4.96 -21.79
CA GLU A 139 -0.23 -3.58 -21.64
C GLU A 139 -0.69 -3.05 -20.27
N VAL A 140 0.17 -2.30 -19.59
CA VAL A 140 -0.18 -1.62 -18.32
C VAL A 140 -0.03 -0.13 -18.50
N VAL A 141 -1.11 0.62 -18.29
CA VAL A 141 -1.15 2.09 -18.39
C VAL A 141 -1.41 2.67 -17.01
N GLU A 142 -0.48 3.48 -16.49
CA GLU A 142 -0.68 4.17 -15.21
C GLU A 142 -0.69 5.69 -15.40
N LEU A 143 -1.59 6.36 -14.68
CA LEU A 143 -1.78 7.80 -14.79
C LEU A 143 -1.66 8.45 -13.42
N HIS A 144 -0.77 9.42 -13.28
CA HIS A 144 -0.56 10.16 -12.04
C HIS A 144 -0.44 11.67 -12.27
N HIS A 145 -0.56 12.40 -11.17
CA HIS A 145 -0.37 13.84 -11.15
C HIS A 145 1.07 14.26 -11.54
N MET A 146 1.24 15.49 -12.03
CA MET A 146 2.53 16.04 -12.50
C MET A 146 3.68 16.06 -11.48
N ARG A 147 3.38 15.89 -10.18
CA ARG A 147 4.42 15.88 -9.12
C ARG A 147 5.01 14.50 -8.84
N LYS A 148 4.53 13.44 -9.51
CA LYS A 148 5.08 12.10 -9.37
C LYS A 148 6.36 11.98 -10.22
N ILE A 149 7.48 11.72 -9.56
CA ILE A 149 8.83 11.77 -10.16
C ILE A 149 9.30 10.41 -10.69
N ASP A 150 8.78 9.31 -10.14
CA ASP A 150 9.10 7.94 -10.59
C ASP A 150 8.15 7.50 -11.71
N ALA A 151 8.63 6.67 -12.63
CA ALA A 151 7.88 6.01 -13.69
C ALA A 151 8.58 4.69 -14.07
N PRO A 152 7.83 3.56 -14.17
CA PRO A 152 6.44 3.41 -13.79
C PRO A 152 6.23 3.52 -12.26
N SER A 153 4.94 3.67 -11.84
CA SER A 153 4.61 3.67 -10.42
C SER A 153 4.91 2.33 -9.76
N GLY A 154 5.18 2.33 -8.44
CA GLY A 154 5.41 1.09 -7.70
C GLY A 154 4.26 0.08 -7.82
N THR A 155 3.00 0.55 -7.90
CA THR A 155 1.84 -0.32 -8.13
C THR A 155 1.89 -0.95 -9.53
N ALA A 156 2.26 -0.18 -10.56
CA ALA A 156 2.39 -0.72 -11.92
C ALA A 156 3.53 -1.74 -12.03
N VAL A 157 4.69 -1.45 -11.43
CA VAL A 157 5.80 -2.41 -11.36
C VAL A 157 5.35 -3.70 -10.69
N LYS A 158 4.68 -3.61 -9.52
CA LYS A 158 4.21 -4.79 -8.79
C LYS A 158 3.14 -5.57 -9.56
N THR A 159 2.25 -4.89 -10.29
CA THR A 159 1.26 -5.54 -11.16
C THR A 159 1.96 -6.35 -12.24
N ILE A 160 2.94 -5.75 -12.92
CA ILE A 160 3.72 -6.41 -14.00
C ILE A 160 4.48 -7.62 -13.46
N GLU A 161 5.14 -7.49 -12.30
CA GLU A 161 5.86 -8.61 -11.65
C GLU A 161 4.91 -9.76 -11.33
N ARG A 162 3.72 -9.50 -10.77
CA ARG A 162 2.72 -10.52 -10.44
C ARG A 162 2.20 -11.23 -11.70
N MET A 163 1.85 -10.47 -12.73
CA MET A 163 1.42 -11.01 -14.02
C MET A 163 2.51 -11.88 -14.66
N ALA A 164 3.76 -11.41 -14.63
CA ALA A 164 4.91 -12.14 -15.15
C ALA A 164 5.18 -13.45 -14.38
N ALA A 165 5.04 -13.43 -13.07
CA ALA A 165 5.20 -14.61 -12.21
C ALA A 165 4.09 -15.66 -12.38
N ALA A 166 2.90 -15.24 -12.80
CA ALA A 166 1.75 -16.13 -13.04
C ALA A 166 1.83 -16.90 -14.37
N ARG A 167 2.87 -16.68 -15.18
CA ARG A 167 3.04 -17.31 -16.49
C ARG A 167 4.38 -18.03 -16.60
N ASP A 168 4.39 -19.12 -17.33
CA ASP A 168 5.62 -19.84 -17.70
C ASP A 168 6.24 -19.32 -19.01
N THR A 169 5.43 -18.70 -19.90
CA THR A 169 5.84 -18.18 -21.21
C THR A 169 5.73 -16.66 -21.28
N ASP A 170 6.47 -16.05 -22.18
CA ASP A 170 6.36 -14.62 -22.45
C ASP A 170 5.05 -14.29 -23.18
N PHE A 171 4.57 -13.06 -23.05
CA PHE A 171 3.56 -12.51 -23.96
C PHE A 171 4.16 -12.35 -25.36
N ALA A 172 3.32 -12.22 -26.37
CA ALA A 172 3.76 -12.04 -27.76
C ALA A 172 4.75 -10.88 -27.89
N ASP A 173 5.69 -11.06 -28.81
CA ASP A 173 6.69 -10.04 -29.11
C ASP A 173 6.03 -8.76 -29.66
N ASP A 174 6.69 -7.63 -29.41
CA ASP A 174 6.29 -6.36 -29.98
C ASP A 174 6.51 -6.35 -31.49
N PRO A 175 5.46 -6.19 -32.31
CA PRO A 175 5.58 -6.19 -33.77
C PRO A 175 6.12 -4.86 -34.34
N THR A 176 6.43 -3.87 -33.49
CA THR A 176 6.82 -2.53 -33.92
C THR A 176 8.24 -2.53 -34.48
N GLU A 177 8.38 -2.26 -35.77
CA GLU A 177 9.68 -2.14 -36.44
C GLU A 177 10.21 -0.69 -36.43
N THR A 178 9.32 0.32 -36.33
CA THR A 178 9.71 1.73 -36.39
C THR A 178 8.90 2.56 -35.40
N GLU A 179 9.56 3.21 -34.46
CA GLU A 179 8.96 4.23 -33.62
C GLU A 179 9.19 5.62 -34.22
N ILE A 180 8.11 6.31 -34.58
CA ILE A 180 8.17 7.70 -35.08
C ILE A 180 8.58 8.64 -33.95
N TYR A 181 8.03 8.42 -32.76
CA TYR A 181 8.44 9.07 -31.53
C TYR A 181 9.10 8.05 -30.61
N PRO A 182 10.38 8.21 -30.25
CA PRO A 182 11.07 7.28 -29.36
C PRO A 182 10.30 7.08 -28.03
N GLY A 183 10.07 5.82 -27.65
CA GLY A 183 9.32 5.45 -26.47
C GLY A 183 7.80 5.37 -26.67
N ALA A 184 7.29 5.48 -27.89
CA ALA A 184 5.86 5.37 -28.19
C ALA A 184 5.26 4.03 -27.76
N ARG A 185 6.07 2.96 -27.76
CA ARG A 185 5.66 1.62 -27.30
C ARG A 185 5.82 1.41 -25.78
N GLY A 186 6.10 2.48 -25.03
CA GLY A 186 6.30 2.38 -23.59
C GLY A 186 7.57 1.64 -23.17
N GLY A 187 7.72 1.41 -21.88
CA GLY A 187 8.83 0.67 -21.30
C GLY A 187 8.63 -0.84 -21.39
N ALA A 188 9.69 -1.58 -21.77
CA ALA A 188 9.66 -3.03 -21.75
C ALA A 188 9.81 -3.56 -20.32
N GLY A 189 8.82 -4.27 -19.83
CA GLY A 189 8.83 -4.99 -18.57
C GLY A 189 9.12 -6.49 -18.73
N PRO A 190 9.15 -7.24 -17.63
CA PRO A 190 9.27 -8.69 -17.65
C PRO A 190 8.20 -9.35 -18.55
N ARG A 191 8.56 -10.45 -19.19
CA ARG A 191 7.64 -11.26 -20.02
C ARG A 191 6.99 -10.47 -21.16
N ASN A 192 7.68 -9.47 -21.73
CA ASN A 192 7.18 -8.60 -22.80
C ASN A 192 5.97 -7.72 -22.43
N ILE A 193 5.63 -7.58 -21.14
CA ILE A 193 4.57 -6.66 -20.71
C ILE A 193 5.06 -5.23 -20.91
N ARG A 194 4.26 -4.40 -21.60
CA ARG A 194 4.59 -2.99 -21.81
C ARG A 194 3.98 -2.11 -20.72
N ALA A 195 4.78 -1.14 -20.26
CA ALA A 195 4.37 -0.16 -19.26
C ALA A 195 4.31 1.24 -19.86
N HIS A 196 3.18 1.94 -19.68
CA HIS A 196 2.96 3.31 -20.13
C HIS A 196 2.68 4.20 -18.92
N SER A 197 3.45 5.27 -18.77
CA SER A 197 3.32 6.19 -17.65
C SER A 197 2.82 7.55 -18.12
N VAL A 198 1.61 7.92 -17.73
CA VAL A 198 1.01 9.22 -18.03
C VAL A 198 1.19 10.15 -16.81
N ARG A 199 1.66 11.38 -17.07
CA ARG A 199 1.76 12.44 -16.07
C ARG A 199 0.97 13.64 -16.57
N MET A 200 -0.15 13.96 -15.90
CA MET A 200 -1.03 15.06 -16.33
C MET A 200 -1.76 15.70 -15.14
N SER A 201 -2.20 16.93 -15.34
CA SER A 201 -3.08 17.62 -14.40
C SER A 201 -4.47 16.98 -14.40
N GLY A 202 -5.12 16.94 -13.23
CA GLY A 202 -6.46 16.36 -13.09
C GLY A 202 -6.48 14.87 -12.74
N THR A 203 -5.35 14.16 -12.85
CA THR A 203 -5.21 12.78 -12.37
C THR A 203 -4.63 12.74 -10.97
N VAL A 204 -4.96 11.69 -10.22
CA VAL A 204 -4.38 11.41 -8.89
C VAL A 204 -3.55 10.14 -8.94
N ALA A 205 -4.19 8.97 -9.01
CA ALA A 205 -3.55 7.67 -9.16
C ALA A 205 -4.52 6.70 -9.83
N HIS A 206 -4.23 6.31 -11.04
CA HIS A 206 -5.08 5.43 -11.84
C HIS A 206 -4.21 4.38 -12.53
N GLN A 207 -4.79 3.21 -12.79
CA GLN A 207 -4.10 2.17 -13.56
C GLN A 207 -5.10 1.34 -14.36
N GLU A 208 -4.74 1.03 -15.60
CA GLU A 208 -5.40 0.05 -16.46
C GLU A 208 -4.44 -1.09 -16.76
N VAL A 209 -4.96 -2.32 -16.73
CA VAL A 209 -4.33 -3.51 -17.29
C VAL A 209 -5.19 -3.95 -18.47
N ILE A 210 -4.60 -4.00 -19.65
CA ILE A 210 -5.27 -4.39 -20.89
C ILE A 210 -4.66 -5.71 -21.36
N LEU A 211 -5.47 -6.74 -21.42
CA LEU A 211 -5.11 -8.09 -21.85
C LEU A 211 -5.83 -8.41 -23.15
N GLY A 212 -5.11 -8.95 -24.13
CA GLY A 212 -5.65 -9.25 -25.44
C GLY A 212 -5.36 -10.69 -25.88
N ALA A 213 -6.36 -11.31 -26.51
CA ALA A 213 -6.26 -12.56 -27.26
C ALA A 213 -7.12 -12.45 -28.52
N GLU A 214 -7.02 -13.43 -29.45
CA GLU A 214 -7.79 -13.38 -30.69
C GLU A 214 -9.28 -13.22 -30.41
N GLY A 215 -9.86 -12.18 -31.00
CA GLY A 215 -11.29 -11.88 -30.91
C GLY A 215 -11.77 -11.28 -29.58
N GLN A 216 -10.88 -11.04 -28.59
CA GLN A 216 -11.30 -10.50 -27.30
C GLN A 216 -10.22 -9.67 -26.60
N THR A 217 -10.67 -8.76 -25.74
CA THR A 217 -9.84 -8.03 -24.80
C THR A 217 -10.48 -8.05 -23.42
N LEU A 218 -9.64 -8.00 -22.36
CA LEU A 218 -10.06 -7.75 -20.99
C LEU A 218 -9.34 -6.50 -20.49
N THR A 219 -10.09 -5.51 -20.02
CA THR A 219 -9.54 -4.33 -19.36
C THR A 219 -9.95 -4.32 -17.88
N ILE A 220 -8.96 -4.24 -17.00
CA ILE A 220 -9.16 -4.09 -15.56
C ILE A 220 -8.66 -2.70 -15.18
N ARG A 221 -9.55 -1.84 -14.67
CA ARG A 221 -9.20 -0.45 -14.31
C ARG A 221 -9.47 -0.17 -12.84
N GLN A 222 -8.56 0.59 -12.25
CA GLN A 222 -8.65 1.12 -10.90
C GLN A 222 -8.40 2.64 -10.92
N ASP A 223 -9.25 3.39 -10.22
CA ASP A 223 -9.14 4.84 -10.07
C ASP A 223 -9.16 5.22 -8.59
N SER A 224 -8.14 5.94 -8.13
CA SER A 224 -8.10 6.61 -6.82
C SER A 224 -8.16 8.11 -7.04
N TYR A 225 -9.21 8.75 -6.55
CA TYR A 225 -9.45 10.17 -6.75
C TYR A 225 -8.89 11.05 -5.63
N ASP A 226 -8.76 10.48 -4.43
CA ASP A 226 -8.15 11.14 -3.27
C ASP A 226 -7.65 10.11 -2.23
N ARG A 227 -7.16 10.60 -1.09
CA ARG A 227 -6.60 9.76 -0.01
C ARG A 227 -7.63 8.93 0.74
N SER A 228 -8.91 9.25 0.63
CA SER A 228 -9.98 8.45 1.26
C SER A 228 -10.02 7.02 0.69
N SER A 229 -9.53 6.84 -0.55
CA SER A 229 -9.43 5.52 -1.19
C SER A 229 -8.59 4.49 -0.41
N PHE A 230 -7.66 4.95 0.44
CA PHE A 230 -6.84 4.07 1.28
C PHE A 230 -7.51 3.68 2.60
N MET A 231 -8.46 4.49 3.07
CA MET A 231 -9.02 4.34 4.41
C MET A 231 -9.79 3.04 4.64
N PRO A 232 -10.59 2.53 3.69
CA PRO A 232 -11.23 1.22 3.84
C PRO A 232 -10.24 0.08 4.11
N GLY A 233 -9.08 0.07 3.45
CA GLY A 233 -8.03 -0.92 3.67
C GLY A 233 -7.32 -0.76 5.01
N VAL A 234 -7.08 0.47 5.46
CA VAL A 234 -6.51 0.74 6.80
C VAL A 234 -7.46 0.26 7.89
N VAL A 235 -8.75 0.60 7.80
CA VAL A 235 -9.78 0.17 8.75
C VAL A 235 -9.91 -1.35 8.76
N LEU A 236 -9.94 -1.98 7.60
CA LEU A 236 -9.97 -3.45 7.47
C LEU A 236 -8.76 -4.08 8.17
N ALA A 237 -7.56 -3.56 7.90
CA ALA A 237 -6.32 -4.04 8.51
C ALA A 237 -6.38 -3.90 10.05
N CYS A 238 -6.78 -2.74 10.57
CA CYS A 238 -6.93 -2.55 12.01
C CYS A 238 -7.89 -3.57 12.63
N ARG A 239 -9.04 -3.81 12.00
CA ARG A 239 -10.04 -4.77 12.52
C ARG A 239 -9.56 -6.22 12.54
N GLN A 240 -8.68 -6.60 11.60
CA GLN A 240 -8.28 -7.99 11.40
C GLN A 240 -6.85 -8.31 11.89
N ILE A 241 -6.04 -7.32 12.25
CA ILE A 241 -4.62 -7.52 12.55
C ILE A 241 -4.39 -8.58 13.65
N HIS A 242 -5.26 -8.67 14.63
CA HIS A 242 -5.18 -9.65 15.71
C HIS A 242 -5.43 -11.09 15.25
N LEU A 243 -6.04 -11.29 14.08
CA LEU A 243 -6.33 -12.60 13.48
C LEU A 243 -5.24 -13.07 12.50
N ARG A 244 -4.24 -12.23 12.21
CA ARG A 244 -3.23 -12.48 11.17
C ARG A 244 -1.83 -12.54 11.81
N PRO A 245 -1.39 -13.73 12.31
CA PRO A 245 -0.13 -13.85 13.05
C PRO A 245 1.10 -13.47 12.24
N GLY A 246 2.04 -12.78 12.90
CA GLY A 246 3.34 -12.46 12.35
C GLY A 246 3.41 -11.19 11.53
N LEU A 247 4.36 -11.16 10.58
CA LEU A 247 4.58 -10.06 9.64
C LEU A 247 3.95 -10.38 8.29
N ALA A 248 3.02 -9.52 7.83
CA ALA A 248 2.50 -9.54 6.47
C ALA A 248 3.05 -8.35 5.68
N LEU A 249 3.43 -8.57 4.41
CA LEU A 249 4.01 -7.53 3.53
C LEU A 249 3.04 -7.04 2.44
N SER A 250 1.77 -7.39 2.55
CA SER A 250 0.73 -6.97 1.61
C SER A 250 -0.65 -7.02 2.27
N LEU A 251 -1.55 -6.14 1.84
CA LEU A 251 -2.97 -6.18 2.21
C LEU A 251 -3.72 -7.39 1.61
N ASP A 252 -3.11 -8.11 0.66
CA ASP A 252 -3.74 -9.25 -0.03
C ASP A 252 -4.34 -10.27 0.94
N SER A 253 -3.59 -10.67 1.96
CA SER A 253 -4.02 -11.68 2.94
C SER A 253 -5.18 -11.23 3.85
N TYR A 254 -5.54 -9.95 3.79
CA TYR A 254 -6.66 -9.37 4.55
C TYR A 254 -7.96 -9.32 3.73
N LEU A 255 -7.90 -9.67 2.44
CA LEU A 255 -9.06 -9.67 1.54
C LEU A 255 -9.64 -11.07 1.30
N ASP A 256 -9.12 -12.08 2.00
CA ASP A 256 -9.57 -13.47 1.91
C ASP A 256 -10.67 -13.79 2.94
#